data_882ce1ecd1231427b1aa00a9a70d77b6
#
_entry.id   882ce1ecd1231427b1aa00a9a70d77b6
#
_cell.length_a   1.000
_cell.length_b   1.000
_cell.length_c   1.000
_cell.angle_alpha   90.00
_cell.angle_beta   90.00
_cell.angle_gamma   90.00
#
_symmetry.space_group_name_H-M   'P 1'
#
loop_
_entity.id
_entity.type
_entity.pdbx_description
1 polymer ?
#
loop_
_entity_poly.entity_id
_entity_poly.type
_entity_poly.pdbx_seq_one_letter_code
_entity_poly.pdbx_strand_id
1 'polypeptide(L)' 'MGKIEIYKDSADLYRFRIKASNGEIIAVSESYTSKQNCQKGIDSVKENVNSNIFDLTVSSE' A
#
# COMPACT_ATOMS: atom_id res chain seq x y z
N MET A 1 -10.03 2.18 -13.78
CA MET A 1 -9.44 2.85 -12.63
C MET A 1 -9.14 1.84 -11.53
N GLY A 2 -8.00 1.99 -10.87
CA GLY A 2 -7.65 1.07 -9.80
C GLY A 2 -8.42 1.33 -8.52
N LYS A 3 -8.10 0.56 -7.49
CA LYS A 3 -8.76 0.73 -6.20
C LYS A 3 -7.85 0.27 -5.07
N ILE A 4 -8.16 0.75 -3.87
CA ILE A 4 -7.48 0.34 -2.65
C ILE A 4 -8.51 -0.42 -1.82
N GLU A 5 -8.14 -1.65 -1.41
CA GLU A 5 -9.03 -2.51 -0.64
C GLU A 5 -8.47 -2.73 0.74
N ILE A 6 -9.32 -2.64 1.76
CA ILE A 6 -8.95 -2.99 3.13
C ILE A 6 -9.49 -4.38 3.40
N TYR A 7 -8.67 -5.23 4.00
CA TYR A 7 -9.08 -6.60 4.32
C TYR A 7 -8.41 -7.04 5.61
N LYS A 8 -8.88 -8.16 6.16
CA LYS A 8 -8.24 -8.79 7.31
C LYS A 8 -7.46 -10.00 6.83
N ASP A 9 -6.24 -10.17 7.36
CA ASP A 9 -5.41 -11.32 7.02
C ASP A 9 -5.73 -12.50 7.96
N SER A 10 -4.99 -13.60 7.78
CA SER A 10 -5.24 -14.81 8.56
C SER A 10 -4.90 -14.64 10.05
N ALA A 11 -4.13 -13.62 10.40
CA ALA A 11 -3.84 -13.30 11.80
C ALA A 11 -4.84 -12.33 12.39
N ASP A 12 -5.93 -12.03 11.66
CA ASP A 12 -7.00 -11.13 12.09
C ASP A 12 -6.53 -9.70 12.24
N LEU A 13 -5.50 -9.33 11.47
CA LEU A 13 -4.99 -7.96 11.43
C LEU A 13 -5.43 -7.30 10.15
N TYR A 14 -5.48 -5.96 10.17
CA TYR A 14 -5.92 -5.20 9.01
C TYR A 14 -4.76 -4.95 8.07
N ARG A 15 -5.05 -5.07 6.77
CA ARG A 15 -4.10 -4.73 5.71
C ARG A 15 -4.85 -4.02 4.60
N PHE A 16 -4.12 -3.31 3.77
CA PHE A 16 -4.72 -2.82 2.52
C PHE A 16 -3.86 -3.29 1.36
N ARG A 17 -4.50 -3.34 0.20
CA ARG A 17 -3.80 -3.66 -1.04
C ARG A 17 -4.24 -2.71 -2.13
N ILE A 18 -3.35 -2.46 -3.06
CA ILE A 18 -3.59 -1.56 -4.17
C ILE A 18 -3.72 -2.39 -5.42
N LYS A 19 -4.82 -2.21 -6.14
CA LYS A 19 -5.09 -2.95 -7.37
C LYS A 19 -5.10 -2.01 -8.55
N ALA A 20 -4.53 -2.46 -9.65
CA ALA A 20 -4.61 -1.77 -10.92
C ALA A 20 -6.00 -1.94 -11.52
N SER A 21 -6.28 -1.18 -12.59
CA SER A 21 -7.58 -1.24 -13.24
C SER A 21 -7.89 -2.60 -13.85
N ASN A 22 -6.86 -3.39 -14.15
CA ASN A 22 -7.05 -4.74 -14.67
C ASN A 22 -7.23 -5.79 -13.58
N GLY A 23 -7.28 -5.37 -12.31
CA GLY A 23 -7.47 -6.27 -11.19
C GLY A 23 -6.21 -6.84 -10.58
N GLU A 24 -5.05 -6.51 -11.15
CA GLU A 24 -3.78 -7.00 -10.60
C GLU A 24 -3.42 -6.31 -9.30
N ILE A 25 -2.90 -7.07 -8.35
CA ILE A 25 -2.42 -6.50 -7.09
C ILE A 25 -1.04 -5.89 -7.34
N ILE A 26 -0.92 -4.59 -7.11
CA ILE A 26 0.32 -3.86 -7.29
C ILE A 26 1.16 -3.90 -6.02
N ALA A 27 0.51 -3.77 -4.87
CA ALA A 27 1.21 -3.67 -3.60
C ALA A 27 0.30 -4.10 -2.47
N VAL A 28 0.90 -4.60 -1.39
CA VAL A 28 0.19 -4.99 -0.17
C VAL A 28 0.89 -4.32 1.00
N SER A 29 0.12 -3.81 1.95
CA SER A 29 0.67 -3.11 3.11
C SER A 29 1.16 -4.08 4.17
N GLU A 30 1.87 -3.53 5.15
CA GLU A 30 2.12 -4.25 6.40
C GLU A 30 0.82 -4.39 7.18
N SER A 31 0.84 -5.14 8.28
CA SER A 31 -0.34 -5.36 9.09
C SER A 31 -0.53 -4.22 10.10
N TYR A 32 -1.80 -3.93 10.38
CA TYR A 32 -2.20 -2.91 11.35
C TYR A 32 -3.14 -3.55 12.37
N THR A 33 -3.05 -3.11 13.62
CA THR A 33 -3.88 -3.66 14.68
C THR A 33 -5.30 -3.10 14.66
N SER A 34 -5.52 -1.98 13.99
CA SER A 34 -6.85 -1.37 13.90
C SER A 34 -7.13 -0.89 12.50
N LYS A 35 -8.42 -0.86 12.15
CA LYS A 35 -8.84 -0.34 10.86
C LYS A 35 -8.48 1.15 10.73
N GLN A 36 -8.58 1.89 11.82
CA GLN A 36 -8.24 3.31 11.82
C GLN A 36 -6.78 3.53 11.45
N ASN A 37 -5.88 2.73 12.01
CA ASN A 37 -4.46 2.86 11.68
C ASN A 37 -4.19 2.44 10.22
N CYS A 38 -4.90 1.43 9.75
CA CYS A 38 -4.80 1.02 8.35
C CYS A 38 -5.22 2.16 7.43
N GLN A 39 -6.29 2.85 7.79
CA GLN A 39 -6.77 3.99 7.01
C GLN A 39 -5.77 5.13 6.99
N LYS A 40 -5.07 5.37 8.10
CA LYS A 40 -4.00 6.37 8.14
C LYS A 40 -2.86 5.99 7.20
N GLY A 41 -2.56 4.69 7.10
CA GLY A 41 -1.56 4.21 6.16
C GLY A 41 -1.97 4.49 4.71
N ILE A 42 -3.25 4.29 4.40
CA ILE A 42 -3.77 4.60 3.08
C ILE A 42 -3.65 6.10 2.78
N ASP A 43 -3.98 6.94 3.76
CA ASP A 43 -3.87 8.38 3.57
C ASP A 43 -2.44 8.79 3.28
N SER A 44 -1.48 8.18 3.95
CA SER A 44 -0.07 8.44 3.73
C SER A 44 0.35 8.05 2.31
N VAL A 45 -0.13 6.91 1.82
CA VAL A 45 0.15 6.49 0.45
C VAL A 45 -0.38 7.52 -0.54
N LYS A 46 -1.62 7.98 -0.32
CA LYS A 46 -2.23 8.95 -1.22
C LYS A 46 -1.46 10.27 -1.25
N GLU A 47 -0.93 10.67 -0.10
CA GLU A 47 -0.16 11.91 -0.03
C GLU A 47 1.19 11.82 -0.73
N ASN A 48 1.75 10.63 -0.82
CA ASN A 48 3.11 10.46 -1.31
C ASN A 48 3.19 9.77 -2.66
N VAL A 49 2.06 9.57 -3.33
CA VAL A 49 2.03 8.81 -4.58
C VAL A 49 2.84 9.46 -5.69
N ASN A 50 3.06 10.77 -5.62
CA ASN A 50 3.81 11.50 -6.64
C ASN A 50 5.24 11.79 -6.22
N SER A 51 5.76 11.09 -5.22
CA SER A 51 7.13 11.29 -4.78
C SER A 51 8.12 10.87 -5.86
N ASN A 52 9.32 11.43 -5.79
CA ASN A 52 10.39 11.08 -6.72
C ASN A 52 10.80 9.63 -6.54
N ILE A 53 11.24 9.04 -7.63
CA ILE A 53 11.76 7.68 -7.60
C ILE A 53 13.25 7.73 -7.33
N PHE A 54 13.69 7.02 -6.31
CA PHE A 54 15.11 6.87 -6.01
C PHE A 54 15.47 5.40 -6.22
N ASP A 55 16.21 5.13 -7.28
CA ASP A 55 16.55 3.74 -7.64
C ASP A 55 17.78 3.32 -6.86
N LEU A 56 17.57 2.53 -5.81
CA LEU A 56 18.64 2.10 -4.93
C LEU A 56 19.37 0.87 -5.46
N THR A 57 18.97 0.36 -6.61
CA THR A 57 19.65 -0.79 -7.22
C THR A 57 20.78 -0.38 -8.15
N VAL A 58 20.90 0.91 -8.45
CA VAL A 58 21.92 1.43 -9.36
C VAL A 58 23.17 1.77 -8.57
N SER A 59 24.31 1.30 -9.06
CA SER A 59 25.59 1.62 -8.43
C SER A 59 25.91 3.08 -8.69
N SER A 60 26.43 3.75 -7.66
CA SER A 60 26.69 5.18 -7.75
C SER A 60 28.21 5.43 -7.84
N GLU A 61 28.90 4.72 -8.64
CA GLU A 61 30.31 4.90 -8.75
C GLU A 61 30.81 6.14 -9.30
#